data_cb34561482d4781034047e33dd56bea7
#
_entry.id   cb34561482d4781034047e33dd56bea7
#
_cell.length_a   1.000
_cell.length_b   1.000
_cell.length_c   1.000
_cell.angle_alpha   90.00
_cell.angle_beta   90.00
_cell.angle_gamma   90.00
#
_symmetry.space_group_name_H-M   'P 1'
#
loop_
_entity.id
_entity.type
_entity.pdbx_description
1 polymer ?
#
loop_
_entity_poly.entity_id
_entity_poly.type
_entity_poly.pdbx_seq_one_letter_code
_entity_poly.pdbx_strand_id
1 'polypeptide(L)'
;MEIQLSIQCPTIRKEIGWEGKSEDVVRFEGGTIADVLKSIPTSNGETFYDRFIRDDHTMIANAVIWHNVVYFVQRDELDRKVNDGDKIVLLRRIPGGGG
;
A
#
# COMPACT_ATOMS: atom_id res chain seq x y z
N MET A 1 -15.48 -0.13 6.39
CA MET A 1 -15.27 -0.29 4.95
C MET A 1 -14.19 -1.32 4.70
N GLU A 2 -14.31 -2.08 3.64
CA GLU A 2 -13.34 -3.13 3.31
C GLU A 2 -12.81 -2.93 1.90
N ILE A 3 -11.53 -3.23 1.70
CA ILE A 3 -10.92 -3.29 0.37
C ILE A 3 -10.15 -4.59 0.22
N GLN A 4 -9.88 -4.96 -1.01
CA GLN A 4 -9.01 -6.08 -1.32
C GLN A 4 -7.60 -5.54 -1.54
N LEU A 5 -6.66 -5.99 -0.71
CA LEU A 5 -5.27 -5.54 -0.80
C LEU A 5 -4.42 -6.64 -1.43
N SER A 6 -3.68 -6.28 -2.46
CA SER A 6 -2.74 -7.18 -3.13
C SER A 6 -1.34 -6.56 -3.05
N ILE A 7 -0.37 -7.33 -2.58
CA ILE A 7 1.01 -6.87 -2.46
C ILE A 7 1.89 -7.77 -3.30
N GLN A 8 2.44 -7.22 -4.37
CA GLN A 8 3.22 -7.98 -5.34
C GLN A 8 4.71 -8.06 -4.99
N CYS A 9 5.17 -7.27 -4.02
CA CYS A 9 6.57 -7.26 -3.62
C CYS A 9 6.77 -8.13 -2.38
N PRO A 10 7.56 -9.22 -2.47
CA PRO A 10 7.80 -10.08 -1.30
C PRO A 10 8.44 -9.34 -0.12
N THR A 11 9.29 -8.37 -0.38
CA THR A 11 9.94 -7.60 0.68
C THR A 11 8.92 -6.76 1.44
N ILE A 12 7.98 -6.13 0.74
CA ILE A 12 6.93 -5.37 1.39
C ILE A 12 6.03 -6.30 2.21
N ARG A 13 5.69 -7.48 1.67
CA ARG A 13 4.89 -8.45 2.40
C ARG A 13 5.55 -8.85 3.70
N LYS A 14 6.86 -9.07 3.69
CA LYS A 14 7.61 -9.41 4.89
C LYS A 14 7.55 -8.28 5.92
N GLU A 15 7.64 -7.03 5.46
CA GLU A 15 7.61 -5.87 6.34
C GLU A 15 6.28 -5.73 7.09
N ILE A 16 5.19 -6.21 6.53
CA ILE A 16 3.87 -6.11 7.14
C ILE A 16 3.39 -7.43 7.74
N GLY A 17 4.24 -8.44 7.77
CA GLY A 17 3.90 -9.73 8.37
C GLY A 17 3.06 -10.64 7.49
N TRP A 18 3.05 -10.42 6.20
CA TRP A 18 2.28 -11.23 5.24
C TRP A 18 3.12 -12.34 4.62
N GLU A 19 3.74 -13.14 5.45
CA GLU A 19 4.48 -14.29 4.93
C GLU A 19 3.50 -15.36 4.45
N GLY A 20 3.72 -15.82 3.22
CA GLY A 20 2.90 -16.87 2.64
C GLY A 20 1.60 -16.42 2.02
N LYS A 21 1.29 -15.13 2.01
CA LYS A 21 0.10 -14.62 1.31
C LYS A 21 0.43 -13.32 0.59
N SER A 22 -0.27 -13.09 -0.53
CA SER A 22 -0.10 -11.88 -1.34
C SER A 22 -1.36 -11.02 -1.42
N GLU A 23 -2.51 -11.55 -1.00
CA GLU A 23 -3.78 -10.85 -1.04
C GLU A 23 -4.58 -11.13 0.22
N ASP A 24 -5.31 -10.12 0.68
CA ASP A 24 -6.23 -10.27 1.79
C ASP A 24 -7.23 -9.12 1.78
N VAL A 25 -8.31 -9.27 2.51
CA VAL A 25 -9.28 -8.21 2.76
C VAL A 25 -8.79 -7.38 3.93
N VAL A 26 -8.79 -6.06 3.77
CA VAL A 26 -8.39 -5.14 4.83
C VAL A 26 -9.59 -4.29 5.21
N ARG A 27 -9.90 -4.27 6.50
CA ARG A 27 -10.93 -3.37 7.04
C ARG A 27 -10.26 -2.08 7.48
N PHE A 28 -10.91 -0.97 7.21
CA PHE A 28 -10.39 0.33 7.58
C PHE A 28 -11.51 1.31 7.87
N GLU A 29 -11.20 2.34 8.63
CA GLU A 29 -12.12 3.43 8.89
C GLU A 29 -11.72 4.61 8.04
N GLY A 30 -12.72 5.35 7.55
CA GLY A 30 -12.50 6.47 6.66
C GLY A 30 -12.94 6.15 5.25
N GLY A 31 -12.34 6.77 4.25
CA GLY A 31 -12.73 6.58 2.87
C GLY A 31 -11.70 7.01 1.84
N THR A 32 -10.43 7.08 2.23
CA THR A 32 -9.36 7.50 1.31
C THR A 32 -8.25 6.48 1.25
N ILE A 33 -7.37 6.63 0.27
CA ILE A 33 -6.16 5.81 0.15
C ILE A 33 -5.32 5.94 1.43
N ALA A 34 -5.16 7.17 1.96
CA ALA A 34 -4.42 7.39 3.19
C ALA A 34 -5.01 6.56 4.34
N ASP A 35 -6.33 6.51 4.44
CA ASP A 35 -6.99 5.73 5.49
C ASP A 35 -6.69 4.24 5.36
N VAL A 36 -6.66 3.72 4.13
CA VAL A 36 -6.28 2.34 3.88
C VAL A 36 -4.85 2.09 4.36
N LEU A 37 -3.92 2.95 3.98
CA LEU A 37 -2.51 2.78 4.35
C LEU A 37 -2.31 2.87 5.86
N LYS A 38 -3.08 3.70 6.55
CA LYS A 38 -3.03 3.82 8.01
C LYS A 38 -3.55 2.57 8.72
N SER A 39 -4.27 1.72 8.01
CA SER A 39 -4.81 0.48 8.58
C SER A 39 -3.88 -0.71 8.39
N ILE A 40 -2.73 -0.51 7.78
CA ILE A 40 -1.76 -1.58 7.53
C ILE A 40 -0.59 -1.41 8.52
N PRO A 41 -0.49 -2.27 9.55
CA PRO A 41 0.62 -2.19 10.49
C PRO A 41 1.90 -2.72 9.86
N THR A 42 3.04 -2.16 10.26
CA THR A 42 4.35 -2.64 9.85
C THR A 42 5.11 -3.24 11.03
N SER A 43 6.23 -3.89 10.74
CA SER A 43 6.97 -4.67 11.74
C SER A 43 7.58 -3.84 12.87
N ASN A 44 7.71 -2.54 12.72
CA ASN A 44 8.35 -1.69 13.73
C ASN A 44 7.36 -0.81 14.51
N GLY A 45 6.09 -1.18 14.52
CA GLY A 45 5.07 -0.45 15.26
C GLY A 45 4.51 0.77 14.56
N GLU A 46 4.95 1.01 13.34
CA GLU A 46 4.41 2.09 12.52
C GLU A 46 3.34 1.55 11.57
N THR A 47 2.65 2.45 10.87
CA THR A 47 1.74 2.07 9.80
C THR A 47 2.44 2.18 8.45
N PHE A 48 1.85 1.52 7.44
CA PHE A 48 2.34 1.66 6.07
C PHE A 48 2.33 3.13 5.63
N TYR A 49 1.28 3.88 6.03
CA TYR A 49 1.19 5.30 5.72
C TYR A 49 2.39 6.07 6.26
N ASP A 50 2.72 5.86 7.54
CA ASP A 50 3.84 6.57 8.17
C ASP A 50 5.15 6.33 7.42
N ARG A 51 5.40 5.08 7.04
CA ARG A 51 6.64 4.72 6.36
C ARG A 51 6.63 5.14 4.90
N PHE A 52 5.47 5.15 4.27
CA PHE A 52 5.34 5.56 2.86
C PHE A 52 5.64 7.05 2.67
N ILE A 53 5.16 7.89 3.58
CA ILE A 53 5.38 9.34 3.46
C ILE A 53 6.74 9.78 4.00
N ARG A 54 7.39 8.98 4.84
CA ARG A 54 8.72 9.26 5.35
C ARG A 54 9.75 8.91 4.27
N ASP A 55 10.31 9.88 3.65
CA ASP A 55 11.19 9.70 2.49
C ASP A 55 12.59 9.23 2.96
N ASP A 56 12.70 7.99 3.41
CA ASP A 56 13.92 7.44 4.01
C ASP A 56 14.47 6.22 3.25
N HIS A 57 14.09 6.08 1.99
CA HIS A 57 14.60 5.03 1.11
C HIS A 57 14.24 3.59 1.51
N THR A 58 13.27 3.43 2.40
CA THR A 58 12.78 2.08 2.72
C THR A 58 12.01 1.51 1.53
N MET A 59 11.84 0.18 1.54
CA MET A 59 11.07 -0.48 0.50
C MET A 59 9.63 0.04 0.45
N ILE A 60 9.04 0.33 1.61
CA ILE A 60 7.69 0.86 1.69
C ILE A 60 7.62 2.29 1.13
N ALA A 61 8.62 3.11 1.45
CA ALA A 61 8.67 4.49 0.94
C ALA A 61 8.72 4.53 -0.60
N ASN A 62 9.23 3.47 -1.21
CA ASN A 62 9.35 3.38 -2.67
C ASN A 62 8.23 2.56 -3.30
N ALA A 63 7.19 2.24 -2.56
CA ALA A 63 6.07 1.48 -3.09
C ALA A 63 5.29 2.28 -4.13
N VAL A 64 4.67 1.55 -5.03
CA VAL A 64 3.77 2.09 -6.06
C VAL A 64 2.37 1.59 -5.74
N ILE A 65 1.39 2.48 -5.79
CA ILE A 65 0.01 2.19 -5.41
C ILE A 65 -0.88 2.25 -6.64
N TRP A 66 -1.63 1.17 -6.90
CA TRP A 66 -2.65 1.13 -7.95
C TRP A 66 -4.03 1.01 -7.31
N HIS A 67 -4.98 1.81 -7.79
CA HIS A 67 -6.37 1.77 -7.35
C HIS A 67 -7.20 1.09 -8.43
N ASN A 68 -7.82 -0.03 -8.09
CA ASN A 68 -8.62 -0.86 -9.01
C ASN A 68 -7.87 -1.29 -10.27
N VAL A 69 -6.54 -1.41 -10.16
CA VAL A 69 -5.64 -1.90 -11.23
C VAL A 69 -5.59 -0.97 -12.44
N VAL A 70 -6.31 0.15 -12.42
CA VAL A 70 -6.39 1.05 -13.58
C VAL A 70 -5.84 2.44 -13.31
N TYR A 71 -5.76 2.84 -12.04
CA TYR A 71 -5.32 4.18 -11.69
C TYR A 71 -4.06 4.14 -10.84
N PHE A 72 -3.00 4.78 -11.33
CA PHE A 72 -1.75 4.94 -10.58
C PHE A 72 -1.91 6.12 -9.62
N VAL A 73 -1.85 5.83 -8.31
CA VAL A 73 -2.05 6.84 -7.27
C VAL A 73 -0.74 7.57 -7.03
N GLN A 74 -0.73 8.88 -7.26
CA GLN A 74 0.45 9.71 -6.98
C GLN A 74 0.58 9.93 -5.47
N ARG A 75 1.81 10.26 -5.04
CA ARG A 75 2.08 10.50 -3.62
C ARG A 75 1.25 11.64 -3.04
N ASP A 76 0.90 12.63 -3.84
CA ASP A 76 0.09 13.76 -3.42
C ASP A 76 -1.42 13.53 -3.59
N GLU A 77 -1.82 12.31 -3.95
CA GLU A 77 -3.22 11.96 -4.18
C GLU A 77 -3.74 10.96 -3.13
N LEU A 78 -3.15 10.92 -1.96
CA LEU A 78 -3.56 9.97 -0.93
C LEU A 78 -4.93 10.29 -0.34
N ASP A 79 -5.47 11.46 -0.63
CA ASP A 79 -6.85 11.81 -0.27
C ASP A 79 -7.89 11.29 -1.28
N ARG A 80 -7.45 10.54 -2.30
CA ARG A 80 -8.34 9.93 -3.27
C ARG A 80 -9.31 8.99 -2.59
N LYS A 81 -10.59 9.11 -2.96
CA LYS A 81 -11.65 8.31 -2.33
C LYS A 81 -11.58 6.84 -2.75
N VAL A 82 -11.87 5.98 -1.77
CA VAL A 82 -11.93 4.53 -1.95
C VAL A 82 -13.33 4.08 -1.58
N ASN A 83 -13.92 3.22 -2.38
CA ASN A 83 -15.24 2.65 -2.13
C ASN A 83 -15.10 1.24 -1.56
N ASP A 84 -16.11 0.82 -0.81
CA ASP A 84 -16.15 -0.54 -0.27
C ASP A 84 -16.04 -1.56 -1.42
N GLY A 85 -15.17 -2.53 -1.24
CA GLY A 85 -14.92 -3.56 -2.26
C GLY A 85 -13.87 -3.20 -3.29
N ASP A 86 -13.32 -2.00 -3.25
CA ASP A 86 -12.26 -1.62 -4.18
C ASP A 86 -11.01 -2.46 -3.97
N LYS A 87 -10.16 -2.52 -4.99
CA LYS A 87 -8.89 -3.23 -4.94
C LYS A 87 -7.73 -2.23 -4.90
N ILE A 88 -6.80 -2.46 -3.98
CA ILE A 88 -5.56 -1.69 -3.88
C ILE A 88 -4.40 -2.66 -4.14
N VAL A 89 -3.51 -2.29 -5.06
CA VAL A 89 -2.33 -3.09 -5.38
C VAL A 89 -1.09 -2.30 -5.00
N LEU A 90 -0.20 -2.94 -4.24
CA LEU A 90 1.08 -2.35 -3.85
C LEU A 90 2.19 -3.09 -4.57
N LEU A 91 3.02 -2.33 -5.26
CA LEU A 91 4.13 -2.84 -6.04
C LEU A 91 5.40 -2.13 -5.59
N ARG A 92 6.54 -2.71 -5.95
CA ARG A 92 7.82 -2.06 -5.79
C ARG A 92 8.17 -1.33 -7.08
N ARG A 93 8.56 -0.06 -6.94
CA ARG A 93 9.14 0.67 -8.07
C ARG A 93 10.52 0.12 -8.37
N ILE A 94 10.78 -0.22 -9.62
CA ILE A 94 12.09 -0.74 -10.04
C ILE A 94 12.93 0.47 -10.51
N PRO A 95 14.01 0.80 -9.81
CA PRO A 95 14.90 1.88 -10.24
C PRO A 95 15.50 1.58 -11.60
N GLY A 96 15.73 2.61 -12.38
CA GLY A 96 16.32 2.45 -13.68
C GLY A 96 15.35 2.00 -14.77
N GLY A 97 14.06 2.01 -14.42
CA GLY A 97 13.01 1.71 -15.39
C GLY A 97 13.10 0.33 -15.99
N GLY A 98 13.70 -0.59 -15.28
CA GLY A 98 13.83 -1.94 -15.81
C GLY A 98 14.54 -1.95 -17.17
N GLY A 99 15.13 -0.88 -17.39
CA GLY A 99 15.93 -0.65 -18.61
C GLY A 99 16.48 -1.50 -18.86
#